data_6c6434df4147411fb21a598bf22b4ba5
#
_entry.id   6c6434df4147411fb21a598bf22b4ba5
#
_cell.length_a   1.000
_cell.length_b   1.000
_cell.length_c   1.000
_cell.angle_alpha   90.00
_cell.angle_beta   90.00
_cell.angle_gamma   90.00
#
_symmetry.space_group_name_H-M   'P 1'
#
loop_
_entity.id
_entity.type
_entity.pdbx_description
1 polymer ?
#
loop_
_entity_poly.entity_id
_entity_poly.type
_entity_poly.pdbx_seq_one_letter_code
_entity_poly.pdbx_strand_id
1 'polypeptide(L)'
;MRRTAFTLVELLVVIAILGVLVALLLPAVQAAREAARKAQCANNLRQMALAVHNYESAHRRLPPSAVVDLTTTATGNNVSWGVHGRILPYLEQAGLADRVDLSQGWDFQTAIDGVRVPVYACSSDPGARRVRDPGGGKVRLWPTTYGFNMGVYFVFDPTTGRGGDGAFYPNSFLRLAEFADGTGNTLLLAEVKAWQPYTRNGGPTQTQPPATSAQAAGLVSSAPDFKDTGHTEWPDGRVHHTGFTAALTPNTRTPYTRQDQLLDADYNSWQEGLNGRAGRPTYALVTSRSFHPGMVQVALVDGSVRPVADSIERAVWQALATRSGGETAAVP
;
A
#
# COMPACT_ATOMS: atom_id res chain seq x y z
N MET A 1 48.78 -39.26 30.98
CA MET A 1 47.69 -38.24 30.95
C MET A 1 46.42 -38.86 31.49
N ARG A 2 45.93 -38.42 32.66
CA ARG A 2 44.64 -38.89 33.23
C ARG A 2 43.51 -38.19 32.43
N ARG A 3 42.74 -38.98 31.69
CA ARG A 3 41.47 -38.48 31.09
C ARG A 3 40.45 -38.38 32.22
N THR A 4 40.05 -37.14 32.57
CA THR A 4 38.93 -36.89 33.46
C THR A 4 37.64 -37.25 32.70
N ALA A 5 36.91 -38.26 33.15
CA ALA A 5 35.60 -38.62 32.62
C ALA A 5 34.57 -37.63 33.14
N PHE A 6 33.71 -37.09 32.23
CA PHE A 6 32.64 -36.19 32.58
C PHE A 6 31.51 -36.96 33.25
N THR A 7 30.99 -36.43 34.35
CA THR A 7 29.88 -37.07 35.08
C THR A 7 28.56 -36.74 34.41
N LEU A 8 27.56 -37.62 34.53
CA LEU A 8 26.20 -37.41 34.01
C LEU A 8 25.54 -36.17 34.62
N VAL A 9 25.83 -35.88 35.89
CA VAL A 9 25.32 -34.70 36.62
C VAL A 9 25.91 -33.40 36.06
N GLU A 10 27.21 -33.35 35.77
CA GLU A 10 27.83 -32.16 35.15
C GLU A 10 27.24 -31.85 33.78
N LEU A 11 27.00 -32.90 32.97
CA LEU A 11 26.31 -32.69 31.66
C LEU A 11 24.87 -32.17 31.84
N LEU A 12 24.12 -32.72 32.80
CA LEU A 12 22.74 -32.36 33.05
C LEU A 12 22.60 -30.91 33.53
N VAL A 13 23.51 -30.45 34.39
CA VAL A 13 23.56 -29.06 34.87
C VAL A 13 23.86 -28.10 33.71
N VAL A 14 24.81 -28.44 32.84
CA VAL A 14 25.17 -27.61 31.68
C VAL A 14 23.97 -27.45 30.71
N ILE A 15 23.28 -28.54 30.35
CA ILE A 15 22.13 -28.46 29.46
C ILE A 15 20.97 -27.73 30.10
N ALA A 16 20.78 -27.84 31.42
CA ALA A 16 19.76 -27.09 32.16
C ALA A 16 20.01 -25.55 32.10
N ILE A 17 21.26 -25.14 32.37
CA ILE A 17 21.67 -23.72 32.27
C ILE A 17 21.53 -23.21 30.85
N LEU A 18 21.99 -23.95 29.84
CA LEU A 18 21.83 -23.58 28.44
C LEU A 18 20.37 -23.48 28.04
N GLY A 19 19.52 -24.40 28.50
CA GLY A 19 18.08 -24.37 28.26
C GLY A 19 17.43 -23.10 28.81
N VAL A 20 17.74 -22.70 30.04
CA VAL A 20 17.24 -21.47 30.66
C VAL A 20 17.75 -20.23 29.89
N LEU A 21 19.03 -20.17 29.53
CA LEU A 21 19.57 -19.04 28.78
C LEU A 21 18.92 -18.90 27.41
N VAL A 22 18.73 -19.98 26.65
CA VAL A 22 18.05 -19.97 25.36
C VAL A 22 16.59 -19.57 25.51
N ALA A 23 15.88 -20.07 26.52
CA ALA A 23 14.48 -19.73 26.79
C ALA A 23 14.29 -18.23 27.06
N LEU A 24 15.23 -17.57 27.73
CA LEU A 24 15.19 -16.14 28.01
C LEU A 24 15.66 -15.29 26.81
N LEU A 25 16.65 -15.76 26.06
CA LEU A 25 17.21 -15.01 24.94
C LEU A 25 16.32 -15.03 23.70
N LEU A 26 15.63 -16.14 23.42
CA LEU A 26 14.85 -16.29 22.20
C LEU A 26 13.73 -15.21 22.06
N PRO A 27 12.89 -14.94 23.07
CA PRO A 27 11.89 -13.88 22.98
C PRO A 27 12.51 -12.48 22.82
N ALA A 28 13.61 -12.20 23.53
CA ALA A 28 14.29 -10.91 23.45
C ALA A 28 14.88 -10.64 22.05
N VAL A 29 15.51 -11.67 21.44
CA VAL A 29 16.04 -11.58 20.07
C VAL A 29 14.91 -11.36 19.05
N GLN A 30 13.76 -12.03 19.20
CA GLN A 30 12.62 -11.83 18.29
C GLN A 30 12.05 -10.42 18.43
N ALA A 31 11.90 -9.90 19.64
CA ALA A 31 11.45 -8.53 19.88
C ALA A 31 12.41 -7.49 19.29
N ALA A 32 13.73 -7.68 19.47
CA ALA A 32 14.75 -6.81 18.88
C ALA A 32 14.72 -6.84 17.34
N ARG A 33 14.55 -8.01 16.74
CA ARG A 33 14.42 -8.14 15.27
C ARG A 33 13.17 -7.43 14.75
N GLU A 34 12.04 -7.56 15.44
CA GLU A 34 10.80 -6.87 15.02
C GLU A 34 10.93 -5.36 15.18
N ALA A 35 11.54 -4.87 16.25
CA ALA A 35 11.83 -3.44 16.41
C ALA A 35 12.72 -2.90 15.27
N ALA A 36 13.74 -3.65 14.87
CA ALA A 36 14.59 -3.30 13.74
C ALA A 36 13.82 -3.27 12.41
N ARG A 37 12.93 -4.26 12.16
CA ARG A 37 12.07 -4.25 10.97
C ARG A 37 11.12 -3.06 10.95
N LYS A 38 10.48 -2.73 12.10
CA LYS A 38 9.63 -1.55 12.24
C LYS A 38 10.39 -0.26 11.89
N ALA A 39 11.60 -0.10 12.43
CA ALA A 39 12.43 1.07 12.15
C ALA A 39 12.81 1.17 10.66
N GLN A 40 13.11 0.03 10.02
CA GLN A 40 13.40 -0.02 8.58
C GLN A 40 12.16 0.36 7.76
N CYS A 41 10.97 -0.18 8.08
CA CYS A 41 9.74 0.12 7.34
C CYS A 41 9.33 1.59 7.51
N ALA A 42 9.49 2.17 8.71
CA ALA A 42 9.31 3.60 8.94
C ALA A 42 10.31 4.45 8.14
N ASN A 43 11.57 4.00 8.00
CA ASN A 43 12.57 4.70 7.20
C ASN A 43 12.24 4.65 5.69
N ASN A 44 11.70 3.52 5.20
CA ASN A 44 11.23 3.42 3.81
C ASN A 44 10.12 4.45 3.53
N LEU A 45 9.11 4.55 4.43
CA LEU A 45 8.05 5.56 4.33
C LEU A 45 8.64 6.98 4.29
N ARG A 46 9.64 7.27 5.14
CA ARG A 46 10.30 8.57 5.18
C ARG A 46 11.03 8.89 3.88
N GLN A 47 11.73 7.91 3.30
CA GLN A 47 12.41 8.07 2.00
C GLN A 47 11.39 8.31 0.86
N MET A 48 10.27 7.58 0.84
CA MET A 48 9.22 7.78 -0.15
C MET A 48 8.55 9.15 0.01
N ALA A 49 8.26 9.59 1.23
CA ALA A 49 7.70 10.92 1.49
C ALA A 49 8.66 12.02 1.02
N LEU A 50 9.96 11.89 1.33
CA LEU A 50 10.99 12.82 0.85
C LEU A 50 11.06 12.85 -0.68
N ALA A 51 10.95 11.70 -1.34
CA ALA A 51 10.96 11.63 -2.79
C ALA A 51 9.72 12.31 -3.41
N VAL A 52 8.55 12.23 -2.76
CA VAL A 52 7.34 12.99 -3.16
C VAL A 52 7.56 14.50 -3.00
N HIS A 53 8.20 14.95 -1.91
CA HIS A 53 8.54 16.36 -1.73
C HIS A 53 9.56 16.87 -2.76
N ASN A 54 10.56 16.06 -3.10
CA ASN A 54 11.52 16.40 -4.15
C ASN A 54 10.83 16.50 -5.52
N TYR A 55 9.89 15.60 -5.81
CA TYR A 55 9.05 15.70 -7.00
C TYR A 55 8.23 16.99 -7.00
N GLU A 56 7.57 17.33 -5.88
CA GLU A 56 6.78 18.56 -5.71
C GLU A 56 7.66 19.82 -5.91
N SER A 57 8.84 19.83 -5.33
CA SER A 57 9.80 20.94 -5.48
C SER A 57 10.18 21.18 -6.95
N ALA A 58 10.38 20.09 -7.72
CA ALA A 58 10.76 20.16 -9.13
C ALA A 58 9.57 20.54 -10.03
N HIS A 59 8.37 19.98 -9.75
CA HIS A 59 7.20 20.10 -10.61
C HIS A 59 6.14 21.08 -10.10
N ARG A 60 6.29 21.63 -8.88
CA ARG A 60 5.35 22.55 -8.20
C ARG A 60 3.96 21.92 -7.98
N ARG A 61 3.89 20.61 -7.92
CA ARG A 61 2.68 19.82 -7.67
C ARG A 61 3.05 18.40 -7.24
N LEU A 62 2.16 17.74 -6.53
CA LEU A 62 2.30 16.32 -6.21
C LEU A 62 2.16 15.46 -7.47
N PRO A 63 2.81 14.28 -7.53
CA PRO A 63 2.57 13.33 -8.60
C PRO A 63 1.13 12.83 -8.58
N PRO A 64 0.45 12.64 -9.73
CA PRO A 64 -0.84 11.98 -9.76
C PRO A 64 -0.75 10.51 -9.35
N SER A 65 -1.83 9.92 -8.79
CA SER A 65 -1.84 8.49 -8.50
C SER A 65 -1.65 7.65 -9.76
N ALA A 66 -2.24 8.09 -10.87
CA ALA A 66 -2.07 7.53 -12.19
C ALA A 66 -2.22 8.65 -13.22
N VAL A 67 -1.63 8.49 -14.41
CA VAL A 67 -2.04 9.24 -15.60
C VAL A 67 -2.81 8.28 -16.48
N VAL A 68 -4.06 8.60 -16.77
CA VAL A 68 -4.94 7.79 -17.60
C VAL A 68 -5.46 8.63 -18.77
N ASP A 69 -5.45 8.04 -19.95
CA ASP A 69 -6.03 8.65 -21.15
C ASP A 69 -7.53 8.40 -21.16
N LEU A 70 -8.30 9.46 -20.98
CA LEU A 70 -9.77 9.42 -20.98
C LEU A 70 -10.35 9.40 -22.39
N THR A 71 -9.56 9.61 -23.43
CA THR A 71 -10.04 9.59 -24.82
C THR A 71 -10.04 8.18 -25.42
N THR A 72 -9.28 7.26 -24.86
CA THR A 72 -9.18 5.87 -25.33
C THR A 72 -10.24 4.99 -24.69
N THR A 73 -10.68 3.97 -25.43
CA THR A 73 -11.46 2.83 -24.90
C THR A 73 -10.61 1.59 -24.72
N ALA A 74 -9.29 1.69 -24.93
CA ALA A 74 -8.37 0.58 -24.70
C ALA A 74 -8.44 0.10 -23.25
N THR A 75 -8.51 -1.21 -23.07
CA THR A 75 -8.70 -1.84 -21.77
C THR A 75 -7.40 -2.21 -21.06
N GLY A 76 -6.25 -2.07 -21.72
CA GLY A 76 -4.94 -2.35 -21.11
C GLY A 76 -4.67 -1.49 -19.87
N ASN A 77 -3.42 -1.36 -19.47
CA ASN A 77 -3.09 -0.55 -18.30
C ASN A 77 -3.20 0.96 -18.53
N ASN A 78 -3.62 1.38 -19.72
CA ASN A 78 -3.97 2.77 -20.05
C ASN A 78 -2.94 3.78 -19.49
N VAL A 79 -1.64 3.53 -19.75
CA VAL A 79 -0.53 4.40 -19.31
C VAL A 79 -0.53 4.67 -17.80
N SER A 80 -1.07 3.77 -16.98
CA SER A 80 -1.38 3.96 -15.56
C SER A 80 -0.15 4.04 -14.64
N TRP A 81 0.97 4.62 -15.08
CA TRP A 81 2.12 4.83 -14.20
C TRP A 81 1.75 5.63 -12.97
N GLY A 82 1.98 5.02 -11.80
CA GLY A 82 1.66 5.58 -10.50
C GLY A 82 2.74 6.49 -9.91
N VAL A 83 2.50 6.90 -8.67
CA VAL A 83 3.44 7.69 -7.88
C VAL A 83 4.80 7.02 -7.79
N HIS A 84 4.84 5.69 -7.55
CA HIS A 84 6.08 4.92 -7.44
C HIS A 84 7.00 5.11 -8.67
N GLY A 85 6.45 5.05 -9.88
CA GLY A 85 7.23 5.27 -11.09
C GLY A 85 7.76 6.70 -11.22
N ARG A 86 6.97 7.69 -10.78
CA ARG A 86 7.29 9.11 -10.90
C ARG A 86 8.32 9.60 -9.89
N ILE A 87 8.44 8.93 -8.73
CA ILE A 87 9.41 9.28 -7.70
C ILE A 87 10.74 8.54 -7.82
N LEU A 88 10.90 7.60 -8.78
CA LEU A 88 12.14 6.88 -9.01
C LEU A 88 13.39 7.79 -9.09
N PRO A 89 13.38 8.93 -9.82
CA PRO A 89 14.53 9.81 -9.89
C PRO A 89 15.00 10.34 -8.53
N TYR A 90 14.08 10.38 -7.55
CA TYR A 90 14.30 10.95 -6.22
C TYR A 90 14.56 9.88 -5.13
N LEU A 91 14.70 8.61 -5.53
CA LEU A 91 14.94 7.45 -4.65
C LEU A 91 16.28 6.76 -4.92
N GLU A 92 17.27 7.49 -5.41
CA GLU A 92 18.56 6.93 -5.84
C GLU A 92 18.41 5.86 -6.96
N GLN A 93 17.29 5.93 -7.71
CA GLN A 93 16.97 5.04 -8.82
C GLN A 93 17.02 5.76 -10.18
N ALA A 94 17.86 6.79 -10.31
CA ALA A 94 17.99 7.59 -11.54
C ALA A 94 18.30 6.71 -12.75
N GLY A 95 19.22 5.75 -12.64
CA GLY A 95 19.56 4.85 -13.72
C GLY A 95 18.42 3.90 -14.14
N LEU A 96 17.42 3.64 -13.30
CA LEU A 96 16.18 2.96 -13.68
C LEU A 96 15.20 3.96 -14.30
N ALA A 97 15.06 5.15 -13.71
CA ALA A 97 14.19 6.21 -14.20
C ALA A 97 14.53 6.62 -15.64
N ASP A 98 15.81 6.73 -16.00
CA ASP A 98 16.27 7.09 -17.33
C ASP A 98 15.93 6.05 -18.42
N ARG A 99 15.57 4.83 -18.02
CA ARG A 99 15.25 3.72 -18.93
C ARG A 99 13.76 3.46 -19.08
N VAL A 100 12.91 4.11 -18.27
CA VAL A 100 11.45 3.94 -18.35
C VAL A 100 10.82 5.11 -19.07
N ASP A 101 9.83 4.83 -19.91
CA ASP A 101 9.01 5.82 -20.60
C ASP A 101 7.65 5.92 -19.92
N LEU A 102 7.45 6.98 -19.12
CA LEU A 102 6.19 7.22 -18.41
C LEU A 102 5.02 7.58 -19.34
N SER A 103 5.26 7.83 -20.63
CA SER A 103 4.21 8.09 -21.63
C SER A 103 3.64 6.80 -22.23
N GLN A 104 4.32 5.68 -22.04
CA GLN A 104 3.93 4.36 -22.52
C GLN A 104 3.43 3.49 -21.35
N GLY A 105 2.59 2.51 -21.63
CA GLY A 105 2.18 1.51 -20.64
C GLY A 105 3.39 0.76 -20.08
N TRP A 106 3.35 0.44 -18.79
CA TRP A 106 4.46 -0.22 -18.11
C TRP A 106 4.56 -1.73 -18.43
N ASP A 107 3.50 -2.38 -18.90
CA ASP A 107 3.37 -3.84 -19.06
C ASP A 107 4.52 -4.52 -19.82
N PHE A 108 5.07 -3.83 -20.82
CA PHE A 108 6.05 -4.39 -21.74
C PHE A 108 7.41 -3.66 -21.70
N GLN A 109 7.61 -2.81 -20.70
CA GLN A 109 8.88 -2.09 -20.57
C GLN A 109 9.93 -2.97 -19.89
N THR A 110 10.78 -3.62 -20.68
CA THR A 110 11.81 -4.57 -20.21
C THR A 110 12.78 -3.95 -19.20
N ALA A 111 12.89 -2.63 -19.14
CA ALA A 111 13.71 -1.92 -18.15
C ALA A 111 13.31 -2.22 -16.69
N ILE A 112 12.05 -2.60 -16.46
CA ILE A 112 11.55 -2.93 -15.11
C ILE A 112 11.34 -4.43 -14.89
N ASP A 113 11.60 -5.29 -15.90
CA ASP A 113 11.38 -6.73 -15.77
C ASP A 113 12.23 -7.33 -14.66
N GLY A 114 11.58 -7.86 -13.63
CA GLY A 114 12.22 -8.46 -12.47
C GLY A 114 13.05 -7.50 -11.61
N VAL A 115 12.97 -6.19 -11.85
CA VAL A 115 13.71 -5.19 -11.06
C VAL A 115 13.01 -4.96 -9.73
N ARG A 116 13.77 -5.11 -8.64
CA ARG A 116 13.32 -4.80 -7.28
C ARG A 116 13.77 -3.40 -6.87
N VAL A 117 12.84 -2.61 -6.35
CA VAL A 117 13.12 -1.32 -5.70
C VAL A 117 13.00 -1.54 -4.19
N PRO A 118 14.11 -1.66 -3.44
CA PRO A 118 14.08 -2.13 -2.04
C PRO A 118 13.22 -1.29 -1.12
N VAL A 119 13.17 0.03 -1.32
CA VAL A 119 12.40 0.97 -0.50
C VAL A 119 10.88 0.76 -0.61
N TYR A 120 10.38 0.09 -1.65
CA TYR A 120 8.95 -0.19 -1.84
C TYR A 120 8.45 -1.38 -1.02
N ALA A 121 9.31 -2.04 -0.25
CA ALA A 121 8.94 -3.27 0.44
C ALA A 121 9.32 -3.26 1.92
N CYS A 122 8.34 -3.46 2.80
CA CYS A 122 8.56 -3.73 4.23
C CYS A 122 9.10 -5.16 4.41
N SER A 123 10.18 -5.30 5.17
CA SER A 123 10.83 -6.60 5.42
C SER A 123 10.01 -7.54 6.30
N SER A 124 8.97 -7.05 6.99
CA SER A 124 8.02 -7.84 7.77
C SER A 124 6.95 -8.52 6.92
N ASP A 125 6.73 -8.06 5.68
CA ASP A 125 5.75 -8.68 4.78
C ASP A 125 6.39 -9.86 4.02
N PRO A 126 5.94 -11.11 4.26
CA PRO A 126 6.45 -12.28 3.55
C PRO A 126 6.12 -12.24 2.04
N GLY A 127 5.01 -11.60 1.66
CA GLY A 127 4.59 -11.41 0.27
C GLY A 127 5.55 -10.52 -0.53
N ALA A 128 6.26 -9.61 0.14
CA ALA A 128 7.27 -8.74 -0.47
C ALA A 128 8.48 -9.48 -1.07
N ARG A 129 8.59 -10.78 -0.80
CA ARG A 129 9.68 -11.63 -1.32
C ARG A 129 9.27 -12.48 -2.53
N ARG A 130 8.04 -12.32 -3.02
CA ARG A 130 7.50 -13.07 -4.16
C ARG A 130 7.38 -12.16 -5.37
N VAL A 131 8.00 -12.56 -6.46
CA VAL A 131 7.86 -11.90 -7.77
C VAL A 131 6.51 -12.31 -8.37
N ARG A 132 5.80 -11.38 -8.98
CA ARG A 132 4.65 -11.66 -9.81
C ARG A 132 5.09 -11.84 -11.25
N ASP A 133 4.66 -12.93 -11.86
CA ASP A 133 4.72 -13.16 -13.30
C ASP A 133 3.27 -13.15 -13.86
N PRO A 134 2.86 -12.11 -14.58
CA PRO A 134 1.52 -12.05 -15.16
C PRO A 134 1.38 -12.91 -16.42
N GLY A 135 2.47 -13.45 -16.98
CA GLY A 135 2.47 -14.19 -18.25
C GLY A 135 2.21 -13.30 -19.46
N GLY A 136 2.02 -13.93 -20.63
CA GLY A 136 1.66 -13.22 -21.87
C GLY A 136 2.72 -12.22 -22.38
N GLY A 137 3.99 -12.44 -22.05
CA GLY A 137 5.09 -11.54 -22.46
C GLY A 137 5.17 -10.24 -21.65
N LYS A 138 4.35 -10.07 -20.63
CA LYS A 138 4.41 -8.92 -19.73
C LYS A 138 5.59 -9.02 -18.77
N VAL A 139 6.05 -7.88 -18.29
CA VAL A 139 7.15 -7.79 -17.33
C VAL A 139 6.80 -8.40 -15.99
N ARG A 140 7.79 -9.07 -15.39
CA ARG A 140 7.68 -9.59 -14.02
C ARG A 140 7.93 -8.46 -13.03
N LEU A 141 7.14 -8.39 -11.96
CA LEU A 141 7.15 -7.29 -11.03
C LEU A 141 7.31 -7.77 -9.58
N TRP A 142 8.05 -6.99 -8.80
CA TRP A 142 8.08 -7.11 -7.36
C TRP A 142 6.91 -6.32 -6.76
N PRO A 143 6.31 -6.78 -5.66
CA PRO A 143 5.23 -6.06 -5.00
C PRO A 143 5.72 -4.80 -4.31
N THR A 144 4.77 -3.89 -4.03
CA THR A 144 4.93 -2.84 -3.03
C THR A 144 4.15 -3.20 -1.77
N THR A 145 4.64 -2.74 -0.61
CA THR A 145 3.92 -2.84 0.66
C THR A 145 3.57 -1.45 1.22
N TYR A 146 3.57 -0.45 0.36
CA TYR A 146 3.20 0.93 0.69
C TYR A 146 2.21 1.44 -0.35
N GLY A 147 1.06 1.92 0.14
CA GLY A 147 0.00 2.52 -0.67
C GLY A 147 -0.10 4.01 -0.42
N PHE A 148 -0.35 4.78 -1.46
CA PHE A 148 -0.61 6.22 -1.37
C PHE A 148 -2.07 6.50 -1.02
N ASN A 149 -2.31 7.55 -0.24
CA ASN A 149 -3.64 7.92 0.24
C ASN A 149 -4.54 8.41 -0.91
N MET A 150 -5.55 7.61 -1.27
CA MET A 150 -6.56 7.95 -2.29
C MET A 150 -7.91 8.39 -1.69
N GLY A 151 -7.92 8.81 -0.41
CA GLY A 151 -9.07 9.34 0.29
C GLY A 151 -9.87 8.30 1.07
N VAL A 152 -11.11 8.64 1.37
CA VAL A 152 -11.95 7.79 2.22
C VAL A 152 -12.52 6.60 1.44
N TYR A 153 -13.18 6.85 0.29
CA TYR A 153 -13.88 5.79 -0.44
C TYR A 153 -14.03 6.07 -1.94
N PHE A 154 -14.43 7.30 -2.33
CA PHE A 154 -14.49 7.73 -3.72
C PHE A 154 -13.08 8.08 -4.21
N VAL A 155 -12.64 7.48 -5.31
CA VAL A 155 -11.30 7.66 -5.86
C VAL A 155 -11.31 8.54 -7.10
N PHE A 156 -12.16 8.20 -8.10
CA PHE A 156 -12.14 8.91 -9.38
C PHE A 156 -13.41 8.66 -10.20
N ASP A 157 -13.85 9.69 -10.94
CA ASP A 157 -14.91 9.57 -11.94
C ASP A 157 -14.34 9.94 -13.33
N PRO A 158 -14.21 8.98 -14.24
CA PRO A 158 -13.65 9.22 -15.56
C PRO A 158 -14.56 10.04 -16.48
N THR A 159 -15.88 10.10 -16.20
CA THR A 159 -16.83 10.85 -17.03
C THR A 159 -16.71 12.35 -16.81
N THR A 160 -16.46 12.77 -15.58
CA THR A 160 -16.30 14.16 -15.18
C THR A 160 -14.84 14.58 -14.99
N GLY A 161 -13.93 13.64 -14.83
CA GLY A 161 -12.54 13.90 -14.44
C GLY A 161 -12.37 14.23 -12.96
N ARG A 162 -13.45 14.12 -12.14
CA ARG A 162 -13.41 14.45 -10.71
C ARG A 162 -12.63 13.40 -9.91
N GLY A 163 -11.68 13.87 -9.12
CA GLY A 163 -10.96 13.05 -8.17
C GLY A 163 -11.58 12.98 -6.78
N GLY A 164 -11.13 12.04 -5.97
CA GLY A 164 -11.49 11.88 -4.57
C GLY A 164 -10.93 12.96 -3.64
N ASP A 165 -11.12 12.75 -2.35
CA ASP A 165 -10.77 13.67 -1.27
C ASP A 165 -9.37 13.45 -0.69
N GLY A 166 -8.66 12.41 -1.12
CA GLY A 166 -7.31 12.07 -0.66
C GLY A 166 -6.20 12.95 -1.23
N ALA A 167 -4.97 12.63 -0.82
CA ALA A 167 -3.77 13.29 -1.32
C ALA A 167 -3.45 12.93 -2.78
N PHE A 168 -3.98 11.79 -3.28
CA PHE A 168 -3.72 11.30 -4.63
C PHE A 168 -5.00 10.82 -5.29
N TYR A 169 -5.13 11.08 -6.60
CA TYR A 169 -6.14 10.50 -7.48
C TYR A 169 -5.65 10.56 -8.94
N PRO A 170 -6.24 9.80 -9.87
CA PRO A 170 -5.85 9.83 -11.28
C PRO A 170 -5.95 11.23 -11.89
N ASN A 171 -4.95 11.58 -12.70
CA ASN A 171 -4.84 12.87 -13.38
C ASN A 171 -4.87 14.09 -12.43
N SER A 172 -4.47 13.92 -11.16
CA SER A 172 -4.40 15.01 -10.20
C SER A 172 -3.24 15.97 -10.47
N PHE A 173 -3.41 17.24 -10.04
CA PHE A 173 -2.38 18.27 -10.12
C PHE A 173 -2.33 19.09 -8.82
N LEU A 174 -2.46 18.41 -7.68
CA LEU A 174 -2.53 19.04 -6.36
C LEU A 174 -1.24 19.74 -5.96
N ARG A 175 -1.37 20.88 -5.31
CA ARG A 175 -0.29 21.63 -4.66
C ARG A 175 -0.42 21.49 -3.16
N LEU A 176 0.68 21.68 -2.42
CA LEU A 176 0.64 21.63 -0.95
C LEU A 176 -0.34 22.63 -0.33
N ALA A 177 -0.59 23.78 -0.99
CA ALA A 177 -1.57 24.77 -0.52
C ALA A 177 -3.04 24.28 -0.56
N GLU A 178 -3.33 23.16 -1.24
CA GLU A 178 -4.69 22.59 -1.31
C GLU A 178 -4.99 21.62 -0.15
N PHE A 179 -4.04 21.44 0.76
CA PHE A 179 -4.19 20.64 1.99
C PHE A 179 -4.68 21.56 3.13
N ALA A 180 -5.95 21.93 3.07
CA ALA A 180 -6.56 22.90 4.01
C ALA A 180 -6.61 22.38 5.45
N ASP A 181 -6.68 21.04 5.65
CA ASP A 181 -6.66 20.39 6.96
C ASP A 181 -5.27 20.38 7.59
N GLY A 182 -4.25 20.79 6.81
CA GLY A 182 -2.85 20.86 7.20
C GLY A 182 -2.04 19.64 6.75
N THR A 183 -0.81 19.90 6.32
CA THR A 183 0.11 18.85 5.83
C THR A 183 0.53 17.86 6.93
N GLY A 184 0.56 18.29 8.20
CA GLY A 184 0.83 17.45 9.37
C GLY A 184 -0.39 16.66 9.88
N ASN A 185 -1.57 16.87 9.28
CA ASN A 185 -2.83 16.20 9.63
C ASN A 185 -3.40 15.36 8.49
N THR A 186 -2.73 15.29 7.35
CA THR A 186 -3.19 14.53 6.20
C THR A 186 -2.23 13.39 5.88
N LEU A 187 -2.77 12.18 5.70
CA LEU A 187 -2.02 10.99 5.31
C LEU A 187 -1.45 11.17 3.90
N LEU A 188 -0.18 10.85 3.72
CA LEU A 188 0.48 10.75 2.42
C LEU A 188 0.48 9.32 1.92
N LEU A 189 1.03 8.40 2.70
CA LEU A 189 1.08 6.99 2.38
C LEU A 189 1.07 6.13 3.66
N ALA A 190 0.67 4.87 3.53
CA ALA A 190 0.58 3.91 4.64
C ALA A 190 1.05 2.52 4.20
N GLU A 191 1.32 1.64 5.18
CA GLU A 191 1.58 0.24 4.89
C GLU A 191 0.33 -0.46 4.32
N VAL A 192 0.56 -1.34 3.33
CA VAL A 192 -0.41 -2.27 2.74
C VAL A 192 0.23 -3.65 2.64
N LYS A 193 -0.56 -4.70 2.49
CA LYS A 193 -0.05 -6.07 2.34
C LYS A 193 0.07 -6.46 0.89
N ALA A 194 1.23 -6.94 0.49
CA ALA A 194 1.44 -7.56 -0.81
C ALA A 194 0.61 -8.84 -0.97
N TRP A 195 0.16 -9.13 -2.20
CA TRP A 195 -0.68 -10.29 -2.54
C TRP A 195 -2.03 -10.28 -1.82
N GLN A 196 -2.58 -9.09 -1.59
CA GLN A 196 -3.88 -8.91 -0.99
C GLN A 196 -4.98 -9.37 -1.97
N PRO A 197 -5.88 -10.30 -1.57
CA PRO A 197 -7.06 -10.61 -2.35
C PRO A 197 -7.96 -9.39 -2.55
N TYR A 198 -8.58 -9.28 -3.72
CA TYR A 198 -9.56 -8.23 -3.98
C TYR A 198 -10.56 -8.64 -5.07
N THR A 199 -11.71 -7.97 -5.08
CA THR A 199 -12.71 -8.08 -6.13
C THR A 199 -12.88 -6.74 -6.84
N ARG A 200 -13.31 -6.76 -8.12
CA ARG A 200 -13.38 -5.55 -8.93
C ARG A 200 -14.43 -5.62 -10.05
N ASN A 201 -14.61 -4.47 -10.72
CA ASN A 201 -15.38 -4.30 -11.98
C ASN A 201 -16.90 -4.57 -11.88
N GLY A 202 -17.47 -4.56 -10.67
CA GLY A 202 -18.92 -4.65 -10.45
C GLY A 202 -19.67 -3.34 -10.72
N GLY A 203 -18.91 -2.23 -10.84
CA GLY A 203 -19.46 -0.89 -10.76
C GLY A 203 -19.87 -0.53 -9.33
N PRO A 204 -20.05 0.75 -9.00
CA PRO A 204 -20.45 1.14 -7.66
C PRO A 204 -21.88 0.70 -7.37
N THR A 205 -22.08 -0.10 -6.34
CA THR A 205 -23.40 -0.45 -5.80
C THR A 205 -23.85 0.53 -4.73
N GLN A 206 -22.92 1.26 -4.13
CA GLN A 206 -23.17 2.37 -3.21
C GLN A 206 -22.06 3.42 -3.31
N THR A 207 -22.39 4.66 -2.96
CA THR A 207 -21.49 5.83 -3.00
C THR A 207 -21.02 6.28 -1.62
N GLN A 208 -21.61 5.73 -0.55
CA GLN A 208 -21.18 5.98 0.82
C GLN A 208 -20.26 4.84 1.29
N PRO A 209 -19.22 5.13 2.08
CA PRO A 209 -18.35 4.10 2.64
C PRO A 209 -19.16 3.16 3.53
N PRO A 210 -18.87 1.84 3.52
CA PRO A 210 -19.56 0.89 4.38
C PRO A 210 -19.27 1.21 5.85
N ALA A 211 -20.30 1.18 6.70
CA ALA A 211 -20.16 1.47 8.12
C ALA A 211 -19.55 0.31 8.93
N THR A 212 -19.69 -0.93 8.43
CA THR A 212 -19.27 -2.15 9.13
C THR A 212 -18.55 -3.12 8.20
N SER A 213 -17.77 -4.06 8.78
CA SER A 213 -17.16 -5.16 8.03
C SER A 213 -18.18 -6.03 7.29
N ALA A 214 -19.40 -6.17 7.84
CA ALA A 214 -20.46 -6.94 7.18
C ALA A 214 -20.95 -6.25 5.90
N GLN A 215 -21.14 -4.93 5.93
CA GLN A 215 -21.46 -4.16 4.73
C GLN A 215 -20.31 -4.18 3.71
N ALA A 216 -19.07 -4.09 4.18
CA ALA A 216 -17.88 -4.23 3.35
C ALA A 216 -17.81 -5.60 2.66
N ALA A 217 -18.10 -6.68 3.38
CA ALA A 217 -18.18 -8.04 2.82
C ALA A 217 -19.25 -8.17 1.72
N GLY A 218 -20.38 -7.50 1.88
CA GLY A 218 -21.42 -7.41 0.85
C GLY A 218 -20.91 -6.75 -0.44
N LEU A 219 -20.14 -5.66 -0.32
CA LEU A 219 -19.52 -5.00 -1.48
C LEU A 219 -18.50 -5.90 -2.18
N VAL A 220 -17.60 -6.53 -1.42
CA VAL A 220 -16.60 -7.45 -1.95
C VAL A 220 -17.27 -8.59 -2.72
N SER A 221 -18.35 -9.14 -2.18
CA SER A 221 -19.10 -10.24 -2.80
C SER A 221 -19.91 -9.83 -4.04
N SER A 222 -20.20 -8.54 -4.20
CA SER A 222 -20.98 -8.03 -5.33
C SER A 222 -20.20 -7.90 -6.63
N ALA A 223 -18.86 -7.85 -6.58
CA ALA A 223 -18.05 -7.65 -7.76
C ALA A 223 -17.66 -8.98 -8.43
N PRO A 224 -17.72 -9.04 -9.78
CA PRO A 224 -17.60 -10.31 -10.53
C PRO A 224 -16.17 -10.83 -10.63
N ASP A 225 -15.18 -9.96 -10.65
CA ASP A 225 -13.78 -10.32 -10.91
C ASP A 225 -13.00 -10.46 -9.61
N PHE A 226 -12.58 -11.66 -9.28
CA PHE A 226 -11.66 -11.92 -8.17
C PHE A 226 -10.21 -11.96 -8.64
N LYS A 227 -9.33 -11.38 -7.85
CA LYS A 227 -7.86 -11.44 -7.97
C LYS A 227 -7.22 -11.62 -6.59
N ASP A 228 -6.06 -12.29 -6.56
CA ASP A 228 -5.23 -12.48 -5.37
C ASP A 228 -3.88 -11.75 -5.50
N THR A 229 -3.85 -10.70 -6.30
CA THR A 229 -2.65 -10.00 -6.76
C THR A 229 -2.64 -8.52 -6.39
N GLY A 230 -3.36 -8.11 -5.36
CA GLY A 230 -3.30 -6.74 -4.85
C GLY A 230 -1.89 -6.36 -4.41
N HIS A 231 -1.50 -5.13 -4.68
CA HIS A 231 -0.18 -4.55 -4.36
C HIS A 231 1.03 -5.31 -4.94
N THR A 232 0.83 -6.04 -6.06
CA THR A 232 1.92 -6.78 -6.72
C THR A 232 2.50 -6.07 -7.94
N GLU A 233 1.93 -4.94 -8.35
CA GLU A 233 2.34 -4.16 -9.53
C GLU A 233 2.74 -2.75 -9.08
N TRP A 234 3.98 -2.56 -8.61
CA TRP A 234 4.45 -1.26 -8.13
C TRP A 234 4.37 -0.11 -9.16
N PRO A 235 4.45 -0.35 -10.50
CA PRO A 235 4.28 0.74 -11.46
C PRO A 235 2.84 1.19 -11.64
N ASP A 236 1.86 0.30 -11.39
CA ASP A 236 0.45 0.57 -11.66
C ASP A 236 -0.15 1.55 -10.64
N GLY A 237 -0.60 2.71 -11.11
CA GLY A 237 -1.17 3.76 -10.28
C GLY A 237 -2.61 3.54 -9.81
N ARG A 238 -3.21 2.37 -10.09
CA ARG A 238 -4.56 2.03 -9.63
C ARG A 238 -4.58 1.75 -8.14
N VAL A 239 -5.70 2.08 -7.49
CA VAL A 239 -5.84 2.00 -6.03
C VAL A 239 -5.50 0.62 -5.46
N HIS A 240 -5.90 -0.46 -6.10
CA HIS A 240 -5.65 -1.83 -5.63
C HIS A 240 -4.21 -2.32 -5.82
N HIS A 241 -3.34 -1.55 -6.49
CA HIS A 241 -1.92 -1.86 -6.63
C HIS A 241 -1.00 -0.92 -5.85
N THR A 242 -1.28 0.38 -5.84
CA THR A 242 -0.38 1.36 -5.23
C THR A 242 -1.08 2.38 -4.34
N GLY A 243 -2.38 2.19 -4.07
CA GLY A 243 -3.15 3.05 -3.19
C GLY A 243 -3.68 2.37 -1.94
N PHE A 244 -4.30 3.15 -1.07
CA PHE A 244 -5.20 2.70 -0.02
C PHE A 244 -6.32 3.72 0.17
N THR A 245 -7.41 3.29 0.81
CA THR A 245 -8.52 4.14 1.24
C THR A 245 -8.82 3.97 2.72
N ALA A 246 -9.36 5.01 3.35
CA ALA A 246 -9.64 5.03 4.78
C ALA A 246 -11.10 4.68 5.12
N ALA A 247 -11.80 3.97 4.24
CA ALA A 247 -13.19 3.57 4.49
C ALA A 247 -13.33 2.73 5.76
N LEU A 248 -12.34 1.89 6.07
CA LEU A 248 -12.21 1.11 7.29
C LEU A 248 -10.90 1.46 8.01
N THR A 249 -10.84 1.21 9.31
CA THR A 249 -9.62 1.41 10.10
C THR A 249 -8.52 0.42 9.72
N PRO A 250 -7.24 0.71 10.03
CA PRO A 250 -6.13 -0.17 9.70
C PRO A 250 -6.36 -1.61 10.16
N ASN A 251 -5.83 -2.56 9.39
CA ASN A 251 -5.90 -4.00 9.66
C ASN A 251 -7.32 -4.58 9.78
N THR A 252 -8.38 -3.78 9.52
CA THR A 252 -9.76 -4.31 9.51
C THR A 252 -9.91 -5.34 8.41
N ARG A 253 -10.41 -6.52 8.79
CA ARG A 253 -10.65 -7.63 7.84
C ARG A 253 -12.01 -7.49 7.17
N THR A 254 -12.05 -7.77 5.88
CA THR A 254 -13.27 -7.85 5.08
C THR A 254 -13.44 -9.29 4.62
N PRO A 255 -14.29 -10.09 5.31
CA PRO A 255 -14.43 -11.51 5.01
C PRO A 255 -15.07 -11.72 3.63
N TYR A 256 -14.47 -12.62 2.85
CA TYR A 256 -14.94 -13.06 1.55
C TYR A 256 -14.77 -14.57 1.40
N THR A 257 -15.84 -15.29 1.14
CA THR A 257 -15.78 -16.75 0.95
C THR A 257 -15.66 -17.07 -0.54
N ARG A 258 -14.63 -17.82 -0.90
CA ARG A 258 -14.40 -18.32 -2.26
C ARG A 258 -13.93 -19.76 -2.21
N GLN A 259 -14.65 -20.67 -2.91
CA GLN A 259 -14.29 -22.10 -2.96
C GLN A 259 -14.02 -22.67 -1.54
N ASP A 260 -14.95 -22.43 -0.62
CA ASP A 260 -14.89 -22.85 0.79
C ASP A 260 -13.73 -22.28 1.62
N GLN A 261 -12.97 -21.34 1.07
CA GLN A 261 -11.92 -20.61 1.78
C GLN A 261 -12.43 -19.24 2.22
N LEU A 262 -12.24 -18.92 3.50
CA LEU A 262 -12.49 -17.60 4.04
C LEU A 262 -11.26 -16.72 3.84
N LEU A 263 -11.36 -15.73 2.97
CA LEU A 263 -10.31 -14.77 2.64
C LEU A 263 -10.59 -13.42 3.31
N ASP A 264 -9.56 -12.59 3.41
CA ASP A 264 -9.67 -11.16 3.69
C ASP A 264 -9.45 -10.43 2.36
N ALA A 265 -10.50 -9.81 1.81
CA ALA A 265 -10.44 -9.26 0.46
C ALA A 265 -10.83 -7.77 0.41
N ASP A 266 -10.11 -7.03 -0.41
CA ASP A 266 -10.41 -5.65 -0.75
C ASP A 266 -11.46 -5.56 -1.88
N TYR A 267 -11.93 -4.35 -2.16
CA TYR A 267 -12.90 -4.07 -3.21
C TYR A 267 -12.51 -2.85 -4.02
N ASN A 268 -12.67 -2.95 -5.33
CA ASN A 268 -12.56 -1.83 -6.25
C ASN A 268 -13.74 -1.88 -7.26
N SER A 269 -14.65 -0.93 -7.18
CA SER A 269 -15.86 -0.94 -8.01
C SER A 269 -15.55 -0.89 -9.51
N TRP A 270 -14.49 -0.18 -9.91
CA TRP A 270 -14.02 -0.05 -11.29
C TRP A 270 -12.54 0.30 -11.31
N GLN A 271 -11.82 -0.21 -12.30
CA GLN A 271 -10.39 0.11 -12.46
C GLN A 271 -10.24 1.48 -13.11
N GLU A 272 -9.45 2.34 -12.52
CA GLU A 272 -9.18 3.68 -13.03
C GLU A 272 -8.55 3.58 -14.43
N GLY A 273 -9.09 4.34 -15.38
CA GLY A 273 -8.67 4.32 -16.77
C GLY A 273 -9.28 3.24 -17.66
N LEU A 274 -9.93 2.20 -17.07
CA LEU A 274 -10.61 1.17 -17.85
C LEU A 274 -11.76 1.78 -18.66
N ASN A 275 -11.75 1.59 -19.97
CA ASN A 275 -12.69 2.14 -20.95
C ASN A 275 -12.68 3.69 -21.05
N GLY A 276 -11.63 4.38 -20.58
CA GLY A 276 -11.55 5.84 -20.66
C GLY A 276 -12.79 6.51 -20.08
N ARG A 277 -13.37 7.50 -20.78
CA ARG A 277 -14.60 8.20 -20.35
C ARG A 277 -15.86 7.33 -20.31
N ALA A 278 -15.89 6.22 -21.04
CA ALA A 278 -16.98 5.25 -20.97
C ALA A 278 -16.90 4.34 -19.75
N GLY A 279 -15.85 4.49 -18.94
CA GLY A 279 -15.70 3.80 -17.66
C GLY A 279 -16.73 4.26 -16.63
N ARG A 280 -16.61 3.70 -15.43
CA ARG A 280 -17.49 4.00 -14.30
C ARG A 280 -16.70 4.66 -13.17
N PRO A 281 -17.37 5.39 -12.27
CA PRO A 281 -16.71 5.91 -11.08
C PRO A 281 -16.10 4.81 -10.23
N THR A 282 -14.89 5.08 -9.74
CA THR A 282 -14.17 4.19 -8.83
C THR A 282 -14.47 4.54 -7.39
N TYR A 283 -14.99 3.57 -6.66
CA TYR A 283 -15.12 3.54 -5.21
C TYR A 283 -14.34 2.33 -4.70
N ALA A 284 -13.52 2.50 -3.67
CA ALA A 284 -12.61 1.44 -3.25
C ALA A 284 -12.60 1.23 -1.73
N LEU A 285 -12.49 -0.04 -1.36
CA LEU A 285 -12.14 -0.52 -0.03
C LEU A 285 -10.78 -1.20 -0.15
N VAL A 286 -9.73 -0.43 -0.12
CA VAL A 286 -8.35 -0.92 -0.09
C VAL A 286 -7.77 -0.51 1.25
N THR A 287 -7.86 -1.43 2.22
CA THR A 287 -7.55 -1.13 3.60
C THR A 287 -6.04 -1.10 3.84
N SER A 288 -5.57 -0.08 4.57
CA SER A 288 -4.19 -0.07 5.09
C SER A 288 -3.97 -1.27 6.00
N ARG A 289 -2.89 -2.04 5.78
CA ARG A 289 -2.58 -3.26 6.53
C ARG A 289 -1.08 -3.43 6.75
N SER A 290 -0.72 -4.02 7.86
CA SER A 290 0.66 -4.34 8.20
C SER A 290 0.81 -5.74 8.80
N PHE A 291 2.05 -6.25 8.80
CA PHE A 291 2.46 -7.41 9.59
C PHE A 291 3.04 -7.00 10.96
N HIS A 292 3.14 -5.72 11.24
CA HIS A 292 3.50 -5.21 12.56
C HIS A 292 2.30 -5.37 13.50
N PRO A 293 2.46 -6.00 14.69
CA PRO A 293 1.34 -6.26 15.59
C PRO A 293 0.63 -4.99 16.05
N GLY A 294 -0.69 -4.95 15.87
CA GLY A 294 -1.59 -3.93 16.42
C GLY A 294 -1.48 -2.55 15.82
N MET A 295 -0.79 -2.37 14.68
CA MET A 295 -0.55 -1.06 14.09
C MET A 295 -0.20 -1.11 12.61
N VAL A 296 -0.28 0.05 11.96
CA VAL A 296 0.37 0.34 10.68
C VAL A 296 1.31 1.53 10.82
N GLN A 297 2.37 1.58 10.01
CA GLN A 297 3.17 2.79 9.85
C GLN A 297 2.56 3.67 8.76
N VAL A 298 2.51 4.97 9.00
CA VAL A 298 2.04 5.96 8.03
C VAL A 298 3.03 7.10 7.88
N ALA A 299 3.06 7.73 6.71
CA ALA A 299 3.67 9.05 6.54
C ALA A 299 2.58 10.08 6.29
N LEU A 300 2.75 11.27 6.86
CA LEU A 300 1.89 12.43 6.63
C LEU A 300 2.44 13.28 5.48
N VAL A 301 1.63 14.20 4.97
CA VAL A 301 2.02 15.07 3.85
C VAL A 301 3.20 15.99 4.20
N ASP A 302 3.45 16.28 5.48
CA ASP A 302 4.64 17.02 5.94
C ASP A 302 5.93 16.17 5.96
N GLY A 303 5.85 14.88 5.63
CA GLY A 303 6.97 13.93 5.65
C GLY A 303 7.22 13.26 7.00
N SER A 304 6.49 13.64 8.06
CA SER A 304 6.57 12.95 9.35
C SER A 304 6.04 11.51 9.25
N VAL A 305 6.68 10.58 9.97
CA VAL A 305 6.28 9.16 9.99
C VAL A 305 5.89 8.78 11.40
N ARG A 306 4.72 8.14 11.53
CA ARG A 306 4.14 7.75 12.83
C ARG A 306 3.50 6.36 12.76
N PRO A 307 3.48 5.62 13.87
CA PRO A 307 2.62 4.45 14.02
C PRO A 307 1.17 4.89 14.26
N VAL A 308 0.23 4.17 13.69
CA VAL A 308 -1.21 4.32 13.96
C VAL A 308 -1.75 2.98 14.43
N ALA A 309 -2.39 2.97 15.61
CA ALA A 309 -2.96 1.75 16.19
C ALA A 309 -4.19 1.28 15.41
N ASP A 310 -4.42 -0.04 15.37
CA ASP A 310 -5.62 -0.63 14.75
C ASP A 310 -6.92 -0.15 15.42
N SER A 311 -6.82 0.25 16.70
CA SER A 311 -7.93 0.75 17.52
C SER A 311 -8.24 2.24 17.32
N ILE A 312 -7.60 2.91 16.34
CA ILE A 312 -7.93 4.31 16.03
C ILE A 312 -9.43 4.46 15.75
N GLU A 313 -10.04 5.52 16.25
CA GLU A 313 -11.42 5.84 15.92
C GLU A 313 -11.57 6.06 14.41
N ARG A 314 -12.58 5.43 13.83
CA ARG A 314 -12.81 5.48 12.38
C ARG A 314 -12.98 6.91 11.85
N ALA A 315 -13.69 7.76 12.59
CA ALA A 315 -13.87 9.16 12.20
C ALA A 315 -12.53 9.90 12.13
N VAL A 316 -11.64 9.66 13.11
CA VAL A 316 -10.28 10.24 13.11
C VAL A 316 -9.47 9.70 11.93
N TRP A 317 -9.52 8.39 11.67
CA TRP A 317 -8.82 7.78 10.54
C TRP A 317 -9.28 8.34 9.18
N GLN A 318 -10.61 8.54 9.02
CA GLN A 318 -11.19 9.12 7.81
C GLN A 318 -10.81 10.60 7.66
N ALA A 319 -10.86 11.38 8.74
CA ALA A 319 -10.44 12.77 8.75
C ALA A 319 -8.96 12.95 8.35
N LEU A 320 -8.07 12.06 8.82
CA LEU A 320 -6.67 12.05 8.39
C LEU A 320 -6.47 11.71 6.91
N ALA A 321 -7.44 11.08 6.26
CA ALA A 321 -7.34 10.70 4.85
C ALA A 321 -7.81 11.79 3.90
N THR A 322 -8.54 12.81 4.38
CA THR A 322 -9.00 13.93 3.56
C THR A 322 -7.96 15.06 3.54
N ARG A 323 -7.89 15.81 2.42
CA ARG A 323 -7.01 16.98 2.29
C ARG A 323 -7.70 18.31 2.67
N SER A 324 -9.03 18.33 2.68
CA SER A 324 -9.84 19.55 2.86
C SER A 324 -11.26 19.22 3.35
N GLY A 325 -11.38 18.27 4.27
CA GLY A 325 -12.66 17.87 4.90
C GLY A 325 -13.16 18.88 5.93
N GLY A 326 -12.25 19.74 6.43
CA GLY A 326 -12.54 20.74 7.45
C GLY A 326 -12.43 20.18 8.88
N GLU A 327 -11.93 18.95 9.05
CA GLU A 327 -11.70 18.34 10.34
C GLU A 327 -10.30 18.67 10.88
N THR A 328 -10.21 18.97 12.16
CA THR A 328 -8.93 19.19 12.85
C THR A 328 -8.47 17.92 13.57
N ALA A 329 -8.42 16.82 12.85
CA ALA A 329 -7.93 15.55 13.42
C ALA A 329 -6.39 15.56 13.44
N ALA A 330 -5.81 15.16 14.56
CA ALA A 330 -4.37 14.87 14.66
C ALA A 330 -4.17 13.36 14.84
N VAL A 331 -3.05 12.84 14.33
CA VAL A 331 -2.64 11.46 14.64
C VAL A 331 -2.39 11.38 16.15
N PRO A 332 -3.06 10.46 16.86
CA PRO A 332 -2.88 10.28 18.30
C PRO A 332 -1.45 9.91 18.68
#